data_dea79b3cbed959f4407ec902f52e7e74
#
_entry.id   dea79b3cbed959f4407ec902f52e7e74
#
_cell.length_a   1.000
_cell.length_b   1.000
_cell.length_c   1.000
_cell.angle_alpha   90.00
_cell.angle_beta   90.00
_cell.angle_gamma   90.00
#
_symmetry.space_group_name_H-M   'P 1'
#
loop_
_entity.id
_entity.type
_entity.pdbx_description
1 polymer ?
#
loop_
_entity_poly.entity_id
_entity_poly.type
_entity_poly.pdbx_seq_one_letter_code
_entity_poly.pdbx_strand_id
1 'polypeptide(L)'
;MSTRSCRPLLKDGGGAGWGTRTRLPQDLIDKAVNRLGVLALLSAVAHPIFHYGIRPVLPEELLRAAVLQPSYFLAMWVAIGSGLAIFALTRTRIFSPLLMLDVGLIFEVIGAFCIGVIEASRSSMNTSVDVSPRGIALWITLFVLVVPNTIGKTALAVLASAAMGPLALLVAAYANKQPQPAPYMFLVVAIPNLIAAAIALILSRFVYSMGTDVSKARELGSYKLVELLGRGGMGEVWRAEHRFLARPAAIKLIQPEVLGCKDANETEIVKRRFEREAQATAMLSSPHTIHLYDFGVTESGAFYYVMELLHGVDLETLVDKYGPLDPERVAHILSQLCSSLEEAHHSGLVHRDIKPANIYACRYGLEFDFIKVLDFGVVKSSDDLARHTKLTSAYGITGTPGFMAPEMALGIDVDAQADIYAVGCVGYWLLTGRLVFEEETFMATLMAHANKAPIPPSRRTEIEIPPQLEELVMCCLKKEPRARPSGAGEIRRRISQYGLADSWTPERAEKWWTLHKPEKNVAAPASTSVAEPVLQNNAEY
;
A
#
# COMPACT_ATOMS: atom_id res chain seq x y z
N MET A 1 6.47 -54.85 -15.97
CA MET A 1 7.69 -54.80 -15.18
C MET A 1 8.25 -53.40 -15.25
N SER A 2 8.31 -52.58 -14.30
CA SER A 2 8.42 -52.55 -12.86
C SER A 2 7.82 -51.22 -12.35
N THR A 3 6.85 -51.37 -11.48
CA THR A 3 6.25 -50.25 -10.71
C THR A 3 7.25 -49.77 -9.65
N ARG A 4 7.62 -48.50 -9.63
CA ARG A 4 8.25 -47.86 -8.46
C ARG A 4 7.25 -46.93 -7.78
N SER A 5 6.76 -47.47 -6.68
CA SER A 5 6.02 -46.82 -5.62
C SER A 5 6.83 -45.68 -5.01
N CYS A 6 6.31 -44.43 -5.03
CA CYS A 6 6.75 -43.38 -4.13
C CYS A 6 6.03 -43.52 -2.79
N ARG A 7 6.79 -43.81 -1.74
CA ARG A 7 6.36 -43.79 -0.34
C ARG A 7 6.17 -42.34 0.13
N PRO A 8 5.17 -42.05 0.96
CA PRO A 8 5.06 -40.77 1.65
C PRO A 8 6.04 -40.72 2.83
N LEU A 9 6.83 -39.68 2.93
CA LEU A 9 7.72 -39.38 4.05
C LEU A 9 6.91 -38.83 5.22
N LEU A 10 6.77 -39.65 6.21
CA LEU A 10 6.78 -39.49 7.67
C LEU A 10 6.33 -38.15 8.27
N LYS A 11 5.23 -38.30 9.00
CA LYS A 11 4.91 -37.51 10.21
C LYS A 11 6.09 -37.57 11.18
N ASP A 12 6.64 -36.45 11.52
CA ASP A 12 7.43 -36.33 12.74
C ASP A 12 6.56 -35.73 13.84
N GLY A 13 6.68 -36.42 14.94
CA GLY A 13 5.88 -36.28 16.12
C GLY A 13 6.11 -34.99 16.91
N GLY A 14 5.13 -34.71 17.71
CA GLY A 14 5.10 -33.60 18.63
C GLY A 14 6.29 -33.53 19.58
N GLY A 15 6.89 -32.35 19.57
CA GLY A 15 7.71 -31.82 20.63
C GLY A 15 7.19 -30.43 20.96
N ALA A 16 6.48 -30.31 22.09
CA ALA A 16 6.13 -29.03 22.66
C ALA A 16 7.41 -28.29 23.09
N GLY A 17 8.03 -27.57 22.13
CA GLY A 17 9.17 -26.69 22.37
C GLY A 17 8.66 -25.28 22.58
N TRP A 18 8.71 -24.80 23.80
CA TRP A 18 8.60 -23.39 24.16
C TRP A 18 9.72 -22.61 23.46
N GLY A 19 9.45 -22.00 22.30
CA GLY A 19 10.45 -21.23 21.59
C GLY A 19 10.13 -20.82 20.16
N THR A 20 8.92 -20.42 19.82
CA THR A 20 8.71 -19.63 18.60
C THR A 20 9.30 -18.25 18.79
N ARG A 21 10.56 -18.05 18.37
CA ARG A 21 11.18 -16.74 18.21
C ARG A 21 10.42 -15.99 17.11
N THR A 22 9.33 -15.35 17.44
CA THR A 22 8.66 -14.38 16.58
C THR A 22 9.60 -13.19 16.41
N ARG A 23 10.25 -13.12 15.25
CA ARG A 23 11.09 -11.96 14.89
C ARG A 23 10.17 -10.80 14.51
N LEU A 24 10.43 -9.63 15.08
CA LEU A 24 9.78 -8.39 14.66
C LEU A 24 10.06 -8.13 13.17
N PRO A 25 9.07 -7.63 12.39
CA PRO A 25 9.27 -7.20 11.00
C PRO A 25 10.34 -6.12 10.89
N GLN A 26 11.13 -6.15 9.81
CA GLN A 26 12.33 -5.30 9.65
C GLN A 26 11.99 -3.81 9.60
N ASP A 27 10.90 -3.44 8.95
CA ASP A 27 10.39 -2.07 8.87
C ASP A 27 9.92 -1.52 10.25
N LEU A 28 9.41 -2.37 11.14
CA LEU A 28 9.11 -1.99 12.52
C LEU A 28 10.36 -1.79 13.34
N ILE A 29 11.40 -2.61 13.12
CA ILE A 29 12.68 -2.50 13.80
C ILE A 29 13.36 -1.17 13.44
N ASP A 30 13.42 -0.81 12.15
CA ASP A 30 14.02 0.44 11.69
C ASP A 30 13.30 1.69 12.23
N LYS A 31 11.96 1.65 12.23
CA LYS A 31 11.15 2.72 12.86
C LYS A 31 11.36 2.80 14.36
N ALA A 32 11.47 1.66 15.05
CA ALA A 32 11.71 1.61 16.48
C ALA A 32 13.08 2.21 16.85
N VAL A 33 14.14 1.95 16.08
CA VAL A 33 15.47 2.54 16.26
C VAL A 33 15.41 4.07 16.09
N ASN A 34 14.70 4.57 15.09
CA ASN A 34 14.54 6.01 14.91
C ASN A 34 13.80 6.66 16.08
N ARG A 35 12.72 6.03 16.59
CA ARG A 35 11.96 6.50 17.75
C ARG A 35 12.81 6.48 19.02
N LEU A 36 13.64 5.44 19.21
CA LEU A 36 14.60 5.36 20.30
C LEU A 36 15.57 6.57 20.29
N GLY A 37 16.09 6.92 19.12
CA GLY A 37 16.96 8.09 18.98
C GLY A 37 16.26 9.39 19.37
N VAL A 38 15.02 9.59 18.92
CA VAL A 38 14.22 10.77 19.27
C VAL A 38 13.96 10.81 20.78
N LEU A 39 13.55 9.68 21.38
CA LEU A 39 13.29 9.60 22.82
C LEU A 39 14.56 9.89 23.66
N ALA A 40 15.70 9.37 23.23
CA ALA A 40 16.98 9.60 23.89
C ALA A 40 17.39 11.07 23.84
N LEU A 41 17.20 11.74 22.70
CA LEU A 41 17.46 13.18 22.56
C LEU A 41 16.52 14.00 23.44
N LEU A 42 15.21 13.68 23.40
CA LEU A 42 14.22 14.35 24.25
C LEU A 42 14.54 14.19 25.73
N SER A 43 14.97 13.01 26.19
CA SER A 43 15.41 12.76 27.54
C SER A 43 16.62 13.62 27.90
N ALA A 44 17.65 13.67 27.04
CA ALA A 44 18.84 14.49 27.29
C ALA A 44 18.52 15.98 27.38
N VAL A 45 17.56 16.49 26.63
CA VAL A 45 17.14 17.91 26.64
C VAL A 45 16.18 18.20 27.80
N ALA A 46 15.33 17.27 28.18
CA ALA A 46 14.37 17.45 29.27
C ALA A 46 15.02 17.65 30.62
N HIS A 47 16.11 16.94 30.93
CA HIS A 47 16.81 17.04 32.22
C HIS A 47 17.32 18.47 32.51
N PRO A 48 18.07 19.14 31.64
CA PRO A 48 18.50 20.52 31.90
C PRO A 48 17.31 21.50 31.87
N ILE A 49 16.32 21.33 31.03
CA ILE A 49 15.13 22.20 31.01
C ILE A 49 14.40 22.10 32.34
N PHE A 50 14.19 20.89 32.84
CA PHE A 50 13.55 20.67 34.14
C PHE A 50 14.37 21.23 35.29
N HIS A 51 15.69 21.11 35.21
CA HIS A 51 16.59 21.65 36.26
C HIS A 51 16.63 23.19 36.26
N TYR A 52 16.84 23.81 35.10
CA TYR A 52 17.00 25.26 34.98
C TYR A 52 15.66 26.01 34.83
N GLY A 53 14.66 25.40 34.20
CA GLY A 53 13.33 26.00 33.97
C GLY A 53 12.47 26.10 35.24
N ILE A 54 12.65 25.16 36.20
CA ILE A 54 11.93 25.21 37.48
C ILE A 54 12.60 26.14 38.47
N ARG A 55 13.86 26.48 38.25
CA ARG A 55 14.67 27.34 39.13
C ARG A 55 13.99 28.66 39.54
N PRO A 56 13.34 29.40 38.62
CA PRO A 56 12.68 30.67 38.99
C PRO A 56 11.39 30.50 39.80
N VAL A 57 10.84 29.29 39.87
CA VAL A 57 9.55 28.99 40.51
C VAL A 57 9.71 28.40 41.90
N LEU A 58 10.90 27.85 42.22
CA LEU A 58 11.18 27.23 43.52
C LEU A 58 11.78 28.22 44.50
N PRO A 59 11.40 28.15 45.79
CA PRO A 59 12.03 28.94 46.86
C PRO A 59 13.54 28.71 46.89
N GLU A 60 14.33 29.78 47.13
CA GLU A 60 15.82 29.71 47.13
C GLU A 60 16.39 28.68 48.09
N GLU A 61 15.75 28.44 49.23
CA GLU A 61 16.18 27.45 50.21
C GLU A 61 16.11 26.02 49.68
N LEU A 62 15.05 25.69 48.95
CA LEU A 62 14.87 24.41 48.28
C LEU A 62 15.86 24.20 47.12
N LEU A 63 16.18 25.27 46.42
CA LEU A 63 17.16 25.27 45.35
C LEU A 63 18.57 25.00 45.83
N ARG A 64 18.99 25.71 46.88
CA ARG A 64 20.35 25.56 47.46
C ARG A 64 20.58 24.17 48.01
N ALA A 65 19.61 23.59 48.67
CA ALA A 65 19.73 22.26 49.26
C ALA A 65 19.73 21.13 48.19
N ALA A 66 18.96 21.23 47.10
CA ALA A 66 18.95 20.25 45.98
C ALA A 66 20.22 20.32 45.13
N VAL A 67 20.69 21.53 44.87
CA VAL A 67 21.84 21.80 43.98
C VAL A 67 23.17 21.45 44.63
N LEU A 68 23.25 21.33 45.96
CA LEU A 68 24.50 21.00 46.69
C LEU A 68 24.74 19.49 46.82
N GLN A 69 23.85 18.60 46.34
CA GLN A 69 24.04 17.15 46.48
C GLN A 69 24.83 16.55 45.30
N PRO A 70 26.00 15.95 45.53
CA PRO A 70 26.84 15.38 44.46
C PRO A 70 26.12 14.30 43.64
N SER A 71 25.29 13.48 44.28
CA SER A 71 24.52 12.42 43.62
C SER A 71 23.52 12.93 42.60
N TYR A 72 22.89 14.08 42.86
CA TYR A 72 21.95 14.72 41.94
C TYR A 72 22.63 15.13 40.63
N PHE A 73 23.77 15.84 40.72
CA PHE A 73 24.51 16.26 39.53
C PHE A 73 25.08 15.10 38.75
N LEU A 74 25.64 14.11 39.44
CA LEU A 74 26.16 12.92 38.77
C LEU A 74 25.06 12.19 37.97
N ALA A 75 23.90 11.96 38.59
CA ALA A 75 22.78 11.32 37.92
C ALA A 75 22.27 12.13 36.72
N MET A 76 22.18 13.45 36.85
CA MET A 76 21.77 14.33 35.76
C MET A 76 22.74 14.25 34.56
N TRP A 77 24.05 14.33 34.80
CA TRP A 77 25.03 14.25 33.72
C TRP A 77 25.12 12.87 33.08
N VAL A 78 24.93 11.79 33.86
CA VAL A 78 24.82 10.42 33.33
C VAL A 78 23.58 10.29 32.45
N ALA A 79 22.44 10.83 32.85
CA ALA A 79 21.22 10.80 32.03
C ALA A 79 21.39 11.56 30.70
N ILE A 80 21.98 12.76 30.73
CA ILE A 80 22.27 13.57 29.55
C ILE A 80 23.27 12.85 28.63
N GLY A 81 24.39 12.38 29.21
CA GLY A 81 25.46 11.71 28.46
C GLY A 81 24.96 10.40 27.78
N SER A 82 24.21 9.58 28.51
CA SER A 82 23.63 8.35 27.97
C SER A 82 22.62 8.64 26.87
N GLY A 83 21.76 9.66 27.04
CA GLY A 83 20.80 10.07 26.01
C GLY A 83 21.49 10.55 24.72
N LEU A 84 22.51 11.41 24.83
CA LEU A 84 23.29 11.87 23.67
C LEU A 84 24.07 10.73 23.00
N ALA A 85 24.61 9.80 23.77
CA ALA A 85 25.32 8.63 23.22
C ALA A 85 24.37 7.73 22.44
N ILE A 86 23.20 7.41 22.98
CA ILE A 86 22.17 6.61 22.27
C ILE A 86 21.71 7.32 21.01
N PHE A 87 21.44 8.63 21.08
CA PHE A 87 21.07 9.40 19.90
C PHE A 87 22.15 9.34 18.81
N ALA A 88 23.42 9.55 19.16
CA ALA A 88 24.53 9.44 18.21
C ALA A 88 24.65 8.04 17.61
N LEU A 89 24.55 6.99 18.43
CA LEU A 89 24.62 5.60 17.97
C LEU A 89 23.48 5.25 17.00
N THR A 90 22.26 5.75 17.21
CA THR A 90 21.13 5.52 16.28
C THR A 90 21.36 6.21 14.93
N ARG A 91 22.16 7.28 14.86
CA ARG A 91 22.46 8.00 13.62
C ARG A 91 23.64 7.42 12.85
N THR A 92 24.65 6.89 13.53
CA THR A 92 25.86 6.33 12.88
C THR A 92 25.63 4.97 12.25
N ARG A 93 24.55 4.26 12.57
CA ARG A 93 24.22 2.89 12.08
C ARG A 93 25.38 1.88 12.20
N ILE A 94 26.28 2.07 13.17
CA ILE A 94 27.43 1.17 13.40
C ILE A 94 26.95 -0.22 13.86
N PHE A 95 25.86 -0.25 14.64
CA PHE A 95 25.29 -1.50 15.15
C PHE A 95 24.11 -1.97 14.34
N SER A 96 23.87 -3.29 14.35
CA SER A 96 22.66 -3.85 13.77
C SER A 96 21.42 -3.28 14.48
N PRO A 97 20.30 -3.07 13.76
CA PRO A 97 19.08 -2.50 14.33
C PRO A 97 18.56 -3.27 15.56
N LEU A 98 18.67 -4.60 15.55
CA LEU A 98 18.27 -5.45 16.69
C LEU A 98 19.15 -5.21 17.93
N LEU A 99 20.47 -5.12 17.75
CA LEU A 99 21.39 -4.82 18.84
C LEU A 99 21.13 -3.43 19.39
N MET A 100 20.78 -2.48 18.52
CA MET A 100 20.47 -1.12 18.94
C MET A 100 19.22 -1.05 19.84
N LEU A 101 18.20 -1.89 19.57
CA LEU A 101 17.05 -2.01 20.46
C LEU A 101 17.41 -2.65 21.80
N ASP A 102 18.32 -3.62 21.83
CA ASP A 102 18.80 -4.22 23.08
C ASP A 102 19.60 -3.19 23.92
N VAL A 103 20.43 -2.38 23.29
CA VAL A 103 21.11 -1.24 23.93
C VAL A 103 20.08 -0.21 24.44
N GLY A 104 18.99 -0.01 23.74
CA GLY A 104 17.87 0.82 24.17
C GLY A 104 17.24 0.36 25.48
N LEU A 105 17.09 -0.96 25.69
CA LEU A 105 16.58 -1.50 26.98
C LEU A 105 17.55 -1.22 28.15
N ILE A 106 18.85 -1.26 27.91
CA ILE A 106 19.85 -0.87 28.91
C ILE A 106 19.71 0.63 29.24
N PHE A 107 19.50 1.46 28.23
CA PHE A 107 19.24 2.89 28.39
C PHE A 107 17.98 3.16 29.22
N GLU A 108 16.92 2.36 29.05
CA GLU A 108 15.70 2.43 29.87
C GLU A 108 16.00 2.27 31.34
N VAL A 109 16.79 1.24 31.70
CA VAL A 109 17.16 0.94 33.11
C VAL A 109 18.05 2.03 33.67
N ILE A 110 19.04 2.53 32.92
CA ILE A 110 19.91 3.63 33.34
C ILE A 110 19.09 4.90 33.56
N GLY A 111 18.16 5.22 32.67
CA GLY A 111 17.27 6.37 32.80
C GLY A 111 16.41 6.29 34.07
N ALA A 112 15.80 5.12 34.32
CA ALA A 112 15.01 4.87 35.51
C ALA A 112 15.85 5.07 36.80
N PHE A 113 17.09 4.58 36.82
CA PHE A 113 18.00 4.77 37.94
C PHE A 113 18.34 6.25 38.16
N CYS A 114 18.72 6.98 37.10
CA CYS A 114 19.05 8.40 37.20
C CYS A 114 17.87 9.24 37.71
N ILE A 115 16.65 8.97 37.15
CA ILE A 115 15.42 9.63 37.63
C ILE A 115 15.21 9.35 39.12
N GLY A 116 15.34 8.08 39.53
CA GLY A 116 15.18 7.69 40.92
C GLY A 116 16.16 8.38 41.87
N VAL A 117 17.46 8.50 41.51
CA VAL A 117 18.46 9.21 42.29
C VAL A 117 18.15 10.71 42.39
N ILE A 118 17.71 11.32 41.28
CA ILE A 118 17.31 12.73 41.26
C ILE A 118 16.10 12.95 42.20
N GLU A 119 15.09 12.10 42.16
CA GLU A 119 13.91 12.16 43.03
C GLU A 119 14.26 11.93 44.49
N ALA A 120 15.05 10.88 44.78
CA ALA A 120 15.51 10.57 46.15
C ALA A 120 16.34 11.70 46.77
N SER A 121 17.20 12.32 45.97
CA SER A 121 18.02 13.45 46.42
C SER A 121 17.17 14.69 46.77
N ARG A 122 16.00 14.84 46.20
CA ARG A 122 15.04 15.91 46.52
C ARG A 122 14.18 15.60 47.74
N SER A 123 13.72 14.36 47.90
CA SER A 123 12.86 13.93 49.01
C SER A 123 13.54 14.00 50.39
N SER A 124 14.87 14.03 50.45
CA SER A 124 15.63 14.13 51.71
C SER A 124 15.52 15.48 52.39
N MET A 125 14.89 16.44 51.76
CA MET A 125 14.61 17.75 52.34
C MET A 125 13.27 17.67 53.07
N ASN A 126 13.32 17.97 54.35
CA ASN A 126 12.22 17.99 55.33
C ASN A 126 11.15 19.05 54.97
N THR A 127 10.63 19.02 53.78
CA THR A 127 9.61 19.95 53.30
C THR A 127 8.28 19.21 53.17
N SER A 128 7.20 19.83 53.62
CA SER A 128 5.80 19.38 53.55
C SER A 128 5.23 19.25 52.13
N VAL A 129 6.06 19.34 51.10
CA VAL A 129 5.71 19.11 49.71
C VAL A 129 5.92 17.61 49.42
N ASP A 130 4.82 16.90 49.35
CA ASP A 130 4.76 15.48 49.00
C ASP A 130 5.20 15.28 47.54
N VAL A 131 6.52 15.19 47.30
CA VAL A 131 7.09 14.88 46.00
C VAL A 131 6.97 13.37 45.81
N SER A 132 5.76 12.96 45.41
CA SER A 132 5.50 11.57 45.08
C SER A 132 6.41 11.13 43.92
N PRO A 133 7.17 10.02 44.06
CA PRO A 133 8.10 9.53 43.02
C PRO A 133 7.33 8.94 41.85
N ARG A 134 7.05 9.77 40.86
CA ARG A 134 6.25 9.39 39.68
C ARG A 134 7.06 9.34 38.38
N GLY A 135 8.28 9.86 38.37
CA GLY A 135 9.10 9.98 37.16
C GLY A 135 9.52 8.63 36.60
N ILE A 136 9.90 7.66 37.45
CA ILE A 136 10.24 6.30 37.00
C ILE A 136 9.02 5.61 36.36
N ALA A 137 7.85 5.72 36.99
CA ALA A 137 6.61 5.13 36.48
C ALA A 137 6.25 5.69 35.09
N LEU A 138 6.35 7.02 34.94
CA LEU A 138 6.14 7.69 33.66
C LEU A 138 7.17 7.26 32.62
N TRP A 139 8.45 7.18 33.00
CA TRP A 139 9.54 6.76 32.12
C TRP A 139 9.34 5.36 31.57
N ILE A 140 9.05 4.37 32.40
CA ILE A 140 8.77 2.99 32.01
C ILE A 140 7.61 2.94 31.01
N THR A 141 6.51 3.61 31.32
CA THR A 141 5.31 3.59 30.48
C THR A 141 5.55 4.23 29.11
N LEU A 142 6.22 5.40 29.09
CA LEU A 142 6.55 6.12 27.87
C LEU A 142 7.54 5.33 27.01
N PHE A 143 8.57 4.73 27.62
CA PHE A 143 9.59 3.98 26.90
C PHE A 143 8.99 2.80 26.14
N VAL A 144 8.18 1.99 26.82
CA VAL A 144 7.53 0.81 26.21
C VAL A 144 6.56 1.19 25.10
N LEU A 145 5.87 2.33 25.23
CA LEU A 145 4.97 2.82 24.19
C LEU A 145 5.70 3.26 22.92
N VAL A 146 6.88 3.87 23.07
CA VAL A 146 7.65 4.47 21.97
C VAL A 146 8.58 3.45 21.30
N VAL A 147 9.20 2.55 22.10
CA VAL A 147 10.21 1.60 21.65
C VAL A 147 9.71 0.16 21.79
N PRO A 148 8.97 -0.37 20.81
CA PRO A 148 8.49 -1.75 20.85
C PRO A 148 9.67 -2.73 20.78
N ASN A 149 9.62 -3.77 21.61
CA ASN A 149 10.58 -4.87 21.62
C ASN A 149 9.86 -6.20 21.90
N THR A 150 10.59 -7.32 21.90
CA THR A 150 10.01 -8.63 22.21
C THR A 150 9.54 -8.67 23.68
N ILE A 151 8.39 -9.30 23.93
CA ILE A 151 7.72 -9.30 25.24
C ILE A 151 8.66 -9.76 26.36
N GLY A 152 9.48 -10.79 26.14
CA GLY A 152 10.39 -11.30 27.16
C GLY A 152 11.50 -10.30 27.55
N LYS A 153 12.11 -9.64 26.56
CA LYS A 153 13.15 -8.62 26.81
C LYS A 153 12.56 -7.36 27.47
N THR A 154 11.39 -6.93 26.99
CA THR A 154 10.66 -5.81 27.60
C THR A 154 10.30 -6.10 29.05
N ALA A 155 9.82 -7.31 29.37
CA ALA A 155 9.49 -7.68 30.73
C ALA A 155 10.70 -7.60 31.66
N LEU A 156 11.86 -8.08 31.22
CA LEU A 156 13.10 -8.01 31.98
C LEU A 156 13.52 -6.56 32.24
N ALA A 157 13.51 -5.71 31.21
CA ALA A 157 13.92 -4.31 31.33
C ALA A 157 12.97 -3.51 32.24
N VAL A 158 11.67 -3.68 32.06
CA VAL A 158 10.62 -3.00 32.85
C VAL A 158 10.71 -3.38 34.33
N LEU A 159 10.90 -4.66 34.64
CA LEU A 159 11.06 -5.12 36.03
C LEU A 159 12.37 -4.61 36.63
N ALA A 160 13.46 -4.62 35.86
CA ALA A 160 14.73 -4.02 36.29
C ALA A 160 14.57 -2.51 36.55
N SER A 161 13.89 -1.78 35.65
CA SER A 161 13.61 -0.34 35.81
C SER A 161 12.75 -0.05 37.06
N ALA A 162 11.75 -0.89 37.34
CA ALA A 162 10.93 -0.74 38.54
C ALA A 162 11.74 -0.94 39.84
N ALA A 163 12.72 -1.85 39.83
CA ALA A 163 13.62 -2.08 40.97
C ALA A 163 14.64 -0.94 41.20
N MET A 164 14.83 -0.07 40.18
CA MET A 164 15.80 1.05 40.34
C MET A 164 15.32 2.10 41.36
N GLY A 165 14.04 2.23 41.63
CA GLY A 165 13.51 3.16 42.61
C GLY A 165 14.02 2.88 44.04
N PRO A 166 13.79 1.70 44.63
CA PRO A 166 14.34 1.29 45.89
C PRO A 166 15.88 1.37 45.94
N LEU A 167 16.58 0.98 44.89
CA LEU A 167 18.02 1.04 44.79
C LEU A 167 18.53 2.50 44.83
N ALA A 168 17.86 3.38 44.09
CA ALA A 168 18.19 4.80 44.05
C ALA A 168 18.06 5.49 45.40
N LEU A 169 17.06 5.11 46.24
CA LEU A 169 16.93 5.60 47.63
C LEU A 169 18.15 5.27 48.44
N LEU A 170 18.65 4.02 48.40
CA LEU A 170 19.84 3.59 49.12
C LEU A 170 21.08 4.33 48.65
N VAL A 171 21.28 4.42 47.34
CA VAL A 171 22.45 5.08 46.76
C VAL A 171 22.46 6.58 47.09
N ALA A 172 21.32 7.25 46.99
CA ALA A 172 21.21 8.68 47.33
C ALA A 172 21.49 8.93 48.83
N ALA A 173 20.92 8.12 49.73
CA ALA A 173 21.17 8.24 51.17
C ALA A 173 22.65 8.05 51.52
N TYR A 174 23.28 7.02 50.93
CA TYR A 174 24.70 6.75 51.14
C TYR A 174 25.60 7.87 50.59
N ALA A 175 25.38 8.27 49.34
CA ALA A 175 26.20 9.29 48.68
C ALA A 175 26.09 10.67 49.33
N ASN A 176 24.93 11.00 49.90
CA ASN A 176 24.67 12.28 50.55
C ASN A 176 24.87 12.24 52.07
N LYS A 177 25.42 11.13 52.62
CA LYS A 177 25.67 10.90 54.03
C LYS A 177 24.43 11.13 54.91
N GLN A 178 23.29 10.70 54.44
CA GLN A 178 22.00 10.84 55.12
C GLN A 178 21.63 9.60 55.94
N PRO A 179 20.68 9.70 56.89
CA PRO A 179 20.15 8.55 57.59
C PRO A 179 19.55 7.53 56.61
N GLN A 180 19.60 6.24 56.96
CA GLN A 180 18.98 5.18 56.16
C GLN A 180 17.48 5.44 56.03
N PRO A 181 16.93 5.26 54.80
CA PRO A 181 15.50 5.45 54.59
C PRO A 181 14.67 4.49 55.44
N ALA A 182 13.55 4.96 55.95
CA ALA A 182 12.64 4.12 56.74
C ALA A 182 12.05 2.98 55.85
N PRO A 183 11.81 1.78 56.40
CA PRO A 183 11.33 0.63 55.59
C PRO A 183 10.09 0.90 54.76
N TYR A 184 9.14 1.71 55.22
CA TYR A 184 7.93 2.05 54.48
C TYR A 184 8.21 2.86 53.22
N MET A 185 9.31 3.64 53.16
CA MET A 185 9.69 4.45 51.99
C MET A 185 9.98 3.56 50.77
N PHE A 186 10.56 2.37 50.99
CA PHE A 186 10.79 1.41 49.92
C PHE A 186 9.48 0.95 49.26
N LEU A 187 8.43 0.73 50.07
CA LEU A 187 7.11 0.36 49.57
C LEU A 187 6.44 1.52 48.81
N VAL A 188 6.54 2.74 49.33
CA VAL A 188 5.99 3.95 48.71
C VAL A 188 6.58 4.18 47.32
N VAL A 189 7.86 3.88 47.12
CA VAL A 189 8.52 4.01 45.84
C VAL A 189 8.31 2.78 44.95
N ALA A 190 8.29 1.58 45.49
CA ALA A 190 8.18 0.35 44.73
C ALA A 190 6.78 0.13 44.15
N ILE A 191 5.74 0.39 44.92
CA ILE A 191 4.35 0.09 44.50
C ILE A 191 3.92 0.82 43.20
N PRO A 192 4.11 2.16 43.07
CA PRO A 192 3.78 2.87 41.81
C PRO A 192 4.57 2.35 40.60
N ASN A 193 5.85 2.03 40.80
CA ASN A 193 6.70 1.52 39.74
C ASN A 193 6.30 0.11 39.29
N LEU A 194 5.88 -0.76 40.25
CA LEU A 194 5.35 -2.09 39.92
C LEU A 194 3.99 -2.02 39.19
N ILE A 195 3.13 -1.09 39.60
CA ILE A 195 1.86 -0.83 38.87
C ILE A 195 2.16 -0.35 37.45
N ALA A 196 3.07 0.60 37.29
CA ALA A 196 3.51 1.08 35.98
C ALA A 196 4.12 -0.03 35.13
N ALA A 197 4.93 -0.91 35.76
CA ALA A 197 5.49 -2.08 35.10
C ALA A 197 4.39 -3.04 34.58
N ALA A 198 3.36 -3.31 35.38
CA ALA A 198 2.24 -4.13 34.97
C ALA A 198 1.47 -3.51 33.80
N ILE A 199 1.19 -2.20 33.86
CA ILE A 199 0.53 -1.46 32.77
C ILE A 199 1.39 -1.48 31.51
N ALA A 200 2.70 -1.23 31.62
CA ALA A 200 3.63 -1.25 30.51
C ALA A 200 3.69 -2.62 29.81
N LEU A 201 3.62 -3.73 30.57
CA LEU A 201 3.58 -5.08 30.00
C LEU A 201 2.28 -5.35 29.22
N ILE A 202 1.15 -4.85 29.72
CA ILE A 202 -0.13 -4.96 29.01
C ILE A 202 -0.06 -4.14 27.71
N LEU A 203 0.43 -2.90 27.77
CA LEU A 203 0.61 -2.03 26.60
C LEU A 203 1.59 -2.64 25.60
N SER A 204 2.70 -3.23 26.06
CA SER A 204 3.66 -3.91 25.20
C SER A 204 3.03 -5.04 24.39
N ARG A 205 2.17 -5.85 25.02
CA ARG A 205 1.42 -6.91 24.30
C ARG A 205 0.52 -6.32 23.23
N PHE A 206 -0.21 -5.27 23.55
CA PHE A 206 -1.13 -4.61 22.61
C PHE A 206 -0.38 -3.98 21.42
N VAL A 207 0.69 -3.23 21.69
CA VAL A 207 1.52 -2.61 20.62
C VAL A 207 2.18 -3.69 19.74
N TYR A 208 2.64 -4.78 20.37
CA TYR A 208 3.25 -5.90 19.65
C TYR A 208 2.23 -6.62 18.76
N SER A 209 1.01 -6.92 19.27
CA SER A 209 -0.04 -7.58 18.47
C SER A 209 -0.50 -6.71 17.30
N MET A 210 -0.75 -5.42 17.53
CA MET A 210 -1.09 -4.50 16.43
C MET A 210 0.00 -4.45 15.34
N GLY A 211 1.28 -4.42 15.74
CA GLY A 211 2.40 -4.42 14.81
C GLY A 211 2.52 -5.69 13.98
N THR A 212 2.23 -6.85 14.59
CA THR A 212 2.27 -8.15 13.91
C THR A 212 1.05 -8.36 13.01
N ASP A 213 -0.14 -7.90 13.42
CA ASP A 213 -1.38 -8.03 12.64
C ASP A 213 -1.33 -7.17 11.38
N VAL A 214 -0.84 -5.93 11.46
CA VAL A 214 -0.58 -5.07 10.29
C VAL A 214 0.45 -5.68 9.34
N SER A 215 1.47 -6.36 9.88
CA SER A 215 2.47 -7.04 9.05
C SER A 215 1.90 -8.28 8.35
N LYS A 216 1.10 -9.09 9.06
CA LYS A 216 0.42 -10.25 8.48
C LYS A 216 -0.63 -9.86 7.45
N ALA A 217 -1.38 -8.78 7.68
CA ALA A 217 -2.34 -8.24 6.71
C ALA A 217 -1.69 -7.77 5.39
N ARG A 218 -0.37 -7.53 5.38
CA ARG A 218 0.41 -7.21 4.17
C ARG A 218 1.03 -8.42 3.49
N GLU A 219 0.80 -9.61 4.01
CA GLU A 219 1.29 -10.86 3.48
C GLU A 219 0.16 -11.61 2.79
N LEU A 220 0.28 -11.78 1.47
CA LEU A 220 -0.64 -12.53 0.64
C LEU A 220 0.10 -13.78 0.10
N GLY A 221 -0.10 -14.92 0.76
CA GLY A 221 0.61 -16.14 0.41
C GLY A 221 2.14 -15.96 0.46
N SER A 222 2.81 -16.15 -0.67
CA SER A 222 4.27 -15.98 -0.80
C SER A 222 4.71 -14.54 -1.14
N TYR A 223 3.79 -13.57 -1.16
CA TYR A 223 4.06 -12.19 -1.55
C TYR A 223 3.94 -11.21 -0.38
N LYS A 224 4.80 -10.20 -0.37
CA LYS A 224 4.76 -9.07 0.56
C LYS A 224 4.36 -7.81 -0.19
N LEU A 225 3.27 -7.16 0.23
CA LEU A 225 2.86 -5.85 -0.29
C LEU A 225 3.86 -4.78 0.16
N VAL A 226 4.37 -3.99 -0.79
CA VAL A 226 5.42 -2.98 -0.55
C VAL A 226 4.86 -1.57 -0.66
N GLU A 227 4.18 -1.26 -1.78
CA GLU A 227 3.76 0.09 -2.13
C GLU A 227 2.42 0.06 -2.86
N LEU A 228 1.53 0.99 -2.55
CA LEU A 228 0.27 1.16 -3.28
C LEU A 228 0.55 1.88 -4.60
N LEU A 229 0.28 1.20 -5.73
CA LEU A 229 0.46 1.76 -7.08
C LEU A 229 -0.76 2.55 -7.55
N GLY A 230 -1.96 2.12 -7.14
CA GLY A 230 -3.20 2.79 -7.53
C GLY A 230 -4.41 2.28 -6.76
N ARG A 231 -5.45 3.13 -6.69
CA ARG A 231 -6.76 2.79 -6.14
C ARG A 231 -7.82 3.19 -7.16
N GLY A 232 -8.66 2.26 -7.55
CA GLY A 232 -9.74 2.50 -8.51
C GLY A 232 -11.07 1.92 -8.03
N GLY A 233 -12.11 2.07 -8.84
CA GLY A 233 -13.46 1.59 -8.51
C GLY A 233 -13.57 0.07 -8.28
N MET A 234 -12.64 -0.72 -8.82
CA MET A 234 -12.61 -2.18 -8.68
C MET A 234 -11.67 -2.68 -7.58
N GLY A 235 -10.91 -1.79 -6.89
CA GLY A 235 -10.01 -2.20 -5.83
C GLY A 235 -8.68 -1.47 -5.83
N GLU A 236 -7.70 -2.09 -5.20
CA GLU A 236 -6.35 -1.54 -5.01
C GLU A 236 -5.32 -2.37 -5.77
N VAL A 237 -4.36 -1.69 -6.39
CA VAL A 237 -3.19 -2.33 -7.02
C VAL A 237 -1.96 -1.99 -6.22
N TRP A 238 -1.25 -3.03 -5.77
CA TRP A 238 -0.06 -2.92 -4.94
C TRP A 238 1.16 -3.47 -5.66
N ARG A 239 2.29 -2.79 -5.54
CA ARG A 239 3.59 -3.39 -5.81
C ARG A 239 3.90 -4.39 -4.71
N ALA A 240 4.32 -5.59 -5.10
CA ALA A 240 4.66 -6.66 -4.19
C ALA A 240 5.98 -7.32 -4.57
N GLU A 241 6.58 -8.01 -3.60
CA GLU A 241 7.80 -8.78 -3.79
C GLU A 241 7.58 -10.23 -3.36
N HIS A 242 7.98 -11.17 -4.21
CA HIS A 242 7.93 -12.57 -3.86
C HIS A 242 9.05 -12.89 -2.86
N ARG A 243 8.72 -13.55 -1.74
CA ARG A 243 9.65 -13.76 -0.60
C ARG A 243 10.92 -14.54 -0.95
N PHE A 244 10.81 -15.48 -1.88
CA PHE A 244 11.91 -16.39 -2.20
C PHE A 244 12.56 -16.10 -3.55
N LEU A 245 11.81 -15.57 -4.51
CA LEU A 245 12.29 -15.38 -5.89
C LEU A 245 12.84 -13.98 -6.15
N ALA A 246 12.77 -13.05 -5.17
CA ALA A 246 13.14 -11.64 -5.33
C ALA A 246 12.56 -10.99 -6.62
N ARG A 247 11.41 -11.51 -7.10
CA ARG A 247 10.72 -11.07 -8.30
C ARG A 247 9.67 -10.02 -7.93
N PRO A 248 9.73 -8.82 -8.51
CA PRO A 248 8.67 -7.84 -8.34
C PRO A 248 7.38 -8.31 -9.03
N ALA A 249 6.25 -8.01 -8.42
CA ALA A 249 4.92 -8.30 -8.94
C ALA A 249 3.97 -7.14 -8.66
N ALA A 250 2.87 -7.08 -9.39
CA ALA A 250 1.71 -6.26 -9.05
C ALA A 250 0.61 -7.18 -8.50
N ILE A 251 -0.05 -6.75 -7.42
CA ILE A 251 -1.18 -7.47 -6.83
C ILE A 251 -2.40 -6.57 -6.86
N LYS A 252 -3.44 -7.03 -7.53
CA LYS A 252 -4.76 -6.36 -7.54
C LYS A 252 -5.65 -7.03 -6.50
N LEU A 253 -6.12 -6.22 -5.54
CA LEU A 253 -7.05 -6.63 -4.49
C LEU A 253 -8.45 -6.12 -4.84
N ILE A 254 -9.43 -7.01 -4.82
CA ILE A 254 -10.83 -6.72 -5.13
C ILE A 254 -11.67 -7.10 -3.93
N GLN A 255 -12.35 -6.12 -3.34
CA GLN A 255 -13.22 -6.36 -2.19
C GLN A 255 -14.55 -7.01 -2.63
N PRO A 256 -15.11 -7.97 -1.84
CA PRO A 256 -16.37 -8.64 -2.17
C PRO A 256 -17.53 -7.68 -2.38
N GLU A 257 -17.55 -6.57 -1.64
CA GLU A 257 -18.60 -5.53 -1.70
C GLU A 257 -18.64 -4.86 -3.08
N VAL A 258 -17.48 -4.68 -3.74
CA VAL A 258 -17.37 -4.13 -5.09
C VAL A 258 -18.00 -5.08 -6.13
N LEU A 259 -18.01 -6.38 -5.83
CA LEU A 259 -18.60 -7.43 -6.66
C LEU A 259 -20.10 -7.62 -6.40
N GLY A 260 -20.69 -6.80 -5.50
CA GLY A 260 -22.12 -6.86 -5.17
C GLY A 260 -22.52 -8.03 -4.29
N CYS A 261 -21.57 -8.72 -3.64
CA CYS A 261 -21.85 -9.82 -2.72
C CYS A 261 -22.54 -9.30 -1.47
N LYS A 262 -23.77 -9.77 -1.22
CA LYS A 262 -24.57 -9.42 -0.05
C LYS A 262 -24.67 -10.56 0.96
N ASP A 263 -24.43 -11.77 0.51
CA ASP A 263 -24.48 -12.97 1.37
C ASP A 263 -23.40 -14.00 0.99
N ALA A 264 -23.27 -15.05 1.82
CA ALA A 264 -22.24 -16.08 1.64
C ALA A 264 -22.44 -16.92 0.35
N ASN A 265 -23.69 -17.11 -0.11
CA ASN A 265 -23.98 -17.86 -1.33
C ASN A 265 -23.56 -17.07 -2.58
N GLU A 266 -23.85 -15.77 -2.60
CA GLU A 266 -23.42 -14.89 -3.69
C GLU A 266 -21.88 -14.83 -3.75
N THR A 267 -21.21 -14.76 -2.60
CA THR A 267 -19.75 -14.77 -2.50
C THR A 267 -19.15 -16.04 -3.09
N GLU A 268 -19.73 -17.21 -2.83
CA GLU A 268 -19.22 -18.48 -3.37
C GLU A 268 -19.43 -18.58 -4.90
N ILE A 269 -20.54 -18.07 -5.43
CA ILE A 269 -20.81 -18.02 -6.88
C ILE A 269 -19.78 -17.09 -7.56
N VAL A 270 -19.56 -15.91 -6.99
CA VAL A 270 -18.60 -14.93 -7.52
C VAL A 270 -17.17 -15.50 -7.44
N LYS A 271 -16.82 -16.19 -6.36
CA LYS A 271 -15.53 -16.85 -6.21
C LYS A 271 -15.26 -17.86 -7.33
N ARG A 272 -16.20 -18.77 -7.59
CA ARG A 272 -16.05 -19.78 -8.65
C ARG A 272 -15.91 -19.14 -10.02
N ARG A 273 -16.62 -18.05 -10.28
CA ARG A 273 -16.50 -17.28 -11.51
C ARG A 273 -15.13 -16.64 -11.63
N PHE A 274 -14.69 -15.95 -10.57
CA PHE A 274 -13.35 -15.35 -10.48
C PHE A 274 -12.24 -16.37 -10.76
N GLU A 275 -12.30 -17.53 -10.10
CA GLU A 275 -11.33 -18.61 -10.28
C GLU A 275 -11.30 -19.11 -11.73
N ARG A 276 -12.48 -19.31 -12.35
CA ARG A 276 -12.59 -19.77 -13.74
C ARG A 276 -12.00 -18.74 -14.72
N GLU A 277 -12.30 -17.47 -14.54
CA GLU A 277 -11.82 -16.39 -15.41
C GLU A 277 -10.32 -16.14 -15.24
N ALA A 278 -9.82 -16.18 -13.98
CA ALA A 278 -8.39 -16.12 -13.72
C ALA A 278 -7.63 -17.29 -14.37
N GLN A 279 -8.17 -18.52 -14.27
CA GLN A 279 -7.58 -19.68 -14.93
C GLN A 279 -7.57 -19.53 -16.45
N ALA A 280 -8.67 -19.08 -17.06
CA ALA A 280 -8.74 -18.85 -18.50
C ALA A 280 -7.73 -17.80 -18.98
N THR A 281 -7.59 -16.70 -18.24
CA THR A 281 -6.59 -15.67 -18.54
C THR A 281 -5.16 -16.19 -18.38
N ALA A 282 -4.89 -16.99 -17.35
CA ALA A 282 -3.56 -17.56 -17.09
C ALA A 282 -3.13 -18.57 -18.17
N MET A 283 -4.06 -19.12 -18.94
CA MET A 283 -3.76 -20.04 -20.05
C MET A 283 -3.38 -19.31 -21.34
N LEU A 284 -3.61 -18.00 -21.45
CA LEU A 284 -3.21 -17.22 -22.61
C LEU A 284 -1.68 -17.08 -22.66
N SER A 285 -1.12 -17.28 -23.85
CA SER A 285 0.32 -17.30 -24.09
C SER A 285 0.81 -16.06 -24.84
N SER A 286 -0.10 -15.21 -25.34
CA SER A 286 0.26 -13.99 -26.06
C SER A 286 1.15 -13.11 -25.19
N PRO A 287 2.30 -12.64 -25.70
CA PRO A 287 3.16 -11.72 -24.96
C PRO A 287 2.48 -10.37 -24.71
N HIS A 288 1.41 -10.05 -25.43
CA HIS A 288 0.62 -8.84 -25.29
C HIS A 288 -0.55 -8.97 -24.30
N THR A 289 -0.71 -10.13 -23.65
CA THR A 289 -1.62 -10.33 -22.52
C THR A 289 -0.85 -10.21 -21.22
N ILE A 290 -1.46 -9.62 -20.18
CA ILE A 290 -0.85 -9.57 -18.83
C ILE A 290 -0.60 -10.98 -18.30
N HIS A 291 0.59 -11.24 -17.78
CA HIS A 291 0.94 -12.56 -17.25
C HIS A 291 0.49 -12.67 -15.79
N LEU A 292 -0.42 -13.61 -15.52
CA LEU A 292 -0.85 -13.92 -14.17
C LEU A 292 0.11 -14.96 -13.56
N TYR A 293 0.57 -14.69 -12.33
CA TYR A 293 1.47 -15.58 -11.58
C TYR A 293 0.73 -16.43 -10.56
N ASP A 294 -0.31 -15.85 -9.95
CA ASP A 294 -1.07 -16.49 -8.89
C ASP A 294 -2.41 -15.77 -8.69
N PHE A 295 -3.38 -16.41 -8.08
CA PHE A 295 -4.65 -15.81 -7.67
C PHE A 295 -5.20 -16.52 -6.44
N GLY A 296 -6.09 -15.87 -5.70
CA GLY A 296 -6.69 -16.48 -4.53
C GLY A 296 -7.66 -15.57 -3.80
N VAL A 297 -8.00 -16.00 -2.60
CA VAL A 297 -8.88 -15.26 -1.68
C VAL A 297 -8.14 -15.08 -0.37
N THR A 298 -8.17 -13.86 0.17
CA THR A 298 -7.57 -13.55 1.47
C THR A 298 -8.39 -14.15 2.62
N GLU A 299 -7.82 -14.19 3.83
CA GLU A 299 -8.56 -14.58 5.04
C GLU A 299 -9.76 -13.64 5.33
N SER A 300 -9.68 -12.39 4.88
CA SER A 300 -10.77 -11.40 4.98
C SER A 300 -11.85 -11.54 3.89
N GLY A 301 -11.69 -12.48 2.95
CA GLY A 301 -12.63 -12.71 1.86
C GLY A 301 -12.38 -11.87 0.60
N ALA A 302 -11.37 -10.99 0.57
CA ALA A 302 -11.03 -10.23 -0.61
C ALA A 302 -10.38 -11.12 -1.67
N PHE A 303 -10.74 -10.91 -2.93
CA PHE A 303 -10.12 -11.60 -4.06
C PHE A 303 -8.82 -10.91 -4.46
N TYR A 304 -7.83 -11.69 -4.87
CA TYR A 304 -6.60 -11.13 -5.41
C TYR A 304 -6.06 -11.93 -6.58
N TYR A 305 -5.37 -11.24 -7.47
CA TYR A 305 -4.46 -11.88 -8.41
C TYR A 305 -3.13 -11.15 -8.47
N VAL A 306 -2.10 -11.97 -8.67
CA VAL A 306 -0.70 -11.56 -8.76
C VAL A 306 -0.30 -11.61 -10.22
N MET A 307 0.24 -10.52 -10.72
CA MET A 307 0.62 -10.36 -12.11
C MET A 307 2.00 -9.75 -12.25
N GLU A 308 2.54 -9.76 -13.45
CA GLU A 308 3.77 -9.07 -13.77
C GLU A 308 3.68 -7.58 -13.45
N LEU A 309 4.77 -7.01 -12.88
CA LEU A 309 4.88 -5.58 -12.67
C LEU A 309 5.34 -4.91 -13.97
N LEU A 310 4.50 -4.07 -14.53
CA LEU A 310 4.78 -3.35 -15.77
C LEU A 310 5.46 -2.02 -15.48
N HIS A 311 6.41 -1.64 -16.36
CA HIS A 311 7.10 -0.36 -16.33
C HIS A 311 6.62 0.47 -17.53
N GLY A 312 5.63 1.33 -17.32
CA GLY A 312 5.00 2.07 -18.41
C GLY A 312 3.84 2.92 -17.94
N VAL A 313 2.89 3.14 -18.84
CA VAL A 313 1.71 3.98 -18.65
C VAL A 313 0.53 3.39 -19.41
N ASP A 314 -0.68 3.50 -18.87
CA ASP A 314 -1.89 3.17 -19.60
C ASP A 314 -2.17 4.17 -20.73
N LEU A 315 -2.93 3.74 -21.76
CA LEU A 315 -3.19 4.58 -22.93
C LEU A 315 -4.10 5.78 -22.63
N GLU A 316 -4.92 5.73 -21.56
CA GLU A 316 -5.73 6.87 -21.13
C GLU A 316 -4.82 7.99 -20.64
N THR A 317 -3.95 7.69 -19.67
CA THR A 317 -2.94 8.62 -19.16
C THR A 317 -1.99 9.10 -20.26
N LEU A 318 -1.64 8.21 -21.22
CA LEU A 318 -0.76 8.56 -22.31
C LEU A 318 -1.35 9.68 -23.19
N VAL A 319 -2.61 9.53 -23.63
CA VAL A 319 -3.28 10.51 -24.50
C VAL A 319 -3.67 11.77 -23.72
N ASP A 320 -4.16 11.64 -22.49
CA ASP A 320 -4.53 12.78 -21.65
C ASP A 320 -3.34 13.71 -21.42
N LYS A 321 -2.14 13.14 -21.30
CA LYS A 321 -0.94 13.91 -20.99
C LYS A 321 -0.18 14.43 -22.20
N TYR A 322 -0.16 13.67 -23.29
CA TYR A 322 0.67 13.95 -24.44
C TYR A 322 -0.14 14.25 -25.71
N GLY A 323 -1.47 14.16 -25.64
CA GLY A 323 -2.39 14.39 -26.78
C GLY A 323 -2.53 13.18 -27.70
N PRO A 324 -3.22 13.37 -28.83
CA PRO A 324 -3.40 12.35 -29.86
C PRO A 324 -2.07 11.82 -30.40
N LEU A 325 -2.07 10.57 -30.82
CA LEU A 325 -0.85 9.87 -31.27
C LEU A 325 -0.70 9.88 -32.78
N ASP A 326 0.54 9.78 -33.26
CA ASP A 326 0.86 9.58 -34.68
C ASP A 326 0.16 8.32 -35.21
N PRO A 327 -0.43 8.36 -36.44
CA PRO A 327 -1.17 7.23 -37.02
C PRO A 327 -0.36 5.92 -37.10
N GLU A 328 0.95 5.99 -37.33
CA GLU A 328 1.84 4.84 -37.36
C GLU A 328 1.96 4.21 -35.98
N ARG A 329 2.05 5.04 -34.93
CA ARG A 329 2.06 4.57 -33.53
C ARG A 329 0.73 3.93 -33.17
N VAL A 330 -0.39 4.51 -33.59
CA VAL A 330 -1.73 3.93 -33.38
C VAL A 330 -1.84 2.59 -34.07
N ALA A 331 -1.41 2.47 -35.33
CA ALA A 331 -1.39 1.20 -36.08
C ALA A 331 -0.56 0.14 -35.35
N HIS A 332 0.62 0.51 -34.84
CA HIS A 332 1.50 -0.37 -34.06
C HIS A 332 0.81 -0.86 -32.78
N ILE A 333 0.20 0.04 -32.00
CA ILE A 333 -0.55 -0.28 -30.78
C ILE A 333 -1.74 -1.21 -31.06
N LEU A 334 -2.56 -0.88 -32.07
CA LEU A 334 -3.73 -1.69 -32.45
C LEU A 334 -3.33 -3.08 -32.95
N SER A 335 -2.21 -3.22 -33.66
CA SER A 335 -1.70 -4.53 -34.10
C SER A 335 -1.37 -5.43 -32.91
N GLN A 336 -0.69 -4.92 -31.90
CA GLN A 336 -0.33 -5.66 -30.69
C GLN A 336 -1.56 -5.97 -29.82
N LEU A 337 -2.48 -5.01 -29.64
CA LEU A 337 -3.76 -5.21 -28.98
C LEU A 337 -4.53 -6.36 -29.62
N CYS A 338 -4.65 -6.33 -30.96
CA CYS A 338 -5.34 -7.36 -31.71
C CYS A 338 -4.64 -8.73 -31.64
N SER A 339 -3.32 -8.78 -31.43
CA SER A 339 -2.61 -10.05 -31.18
C SER A 339 -3.06 -10.73 -29.89
N SER A 340 -3.28 -9.96 -28.82
CA SER A 340 -3.81 -10.47 -27.56
C SER A 340 -5.26 -10.95 -27.71
N LEU A 341 -6.11 -10.13 -28.35
CA LEU A 341 -7.53 -10.44 -28.50
C LEU A 341 -7.77 -11.63 -29.45
N GLU A 342 -6.94 -11.82 -30.49
CA GLU A 342 -7.06 -12.94 -31.42
C GLU A 342 -6.92 -14.29 -30.69
N GLU A 343 -5.91 -14.44 -29.82
CA GLU A 343 -5.74 -15.65 -29.01
C GLU A 343 -6.88 -15.85 -28.02
N ALA A 344 -7.27 -14.79 -27.30
CA ALA A 344 -8.36 -14.85 -26.34
C ALA A 344 -9.67 -15.31 -26.99
N HIS A 345 -10.04 -14.71 -28.12
CA HIS A 345 -11.25 -15.07 -28.88
C HIS A 345 -11.20 -16.49 -29.40
N HIS A 346 -10.03 -16.95 -29.87
CA HIS A 346 -9.84 -18.33 -30.31
C HIS A 346 -10.03 -19.33 -29.14
N SER A 347 -9.68 -18.93 -27.95
CA SER A 347 -9.88 -19.70 -26.71
C SER A 347 -11.29 -19.56 -26.11
N GLY A 348 -12.20 -18.84 -26.82
CA GLY A 348 -13.57 -18.60 -26.35
C GLY A 348 -13.69 -17.55 -25.23
N LEU A 349 -12.63 -16.79 -24.98
CA LEU A 349 -12.62 -15.73 -23.96
C LEU A 349 -12.85 -14.37 -24.63
N VAL A 350 -13.89 -13.64 -24.18
CA VAL A 350 -14.21 -12.28 -24.61
C VAL A 350 -13.83 -11.31 -23.50
N HIS A 351 -13.14 -10.22 -23.82
CA HIS A 351 -12.62 -9.28 -22.83
C HIS A 351 -13.71 -8.41 -22.19
N ARG A 352 -14.66 -7.90 -22.95
CA ARG A 352 -15.85 -7.12 -22.53
C ARG A 352 -15.58 -5.78 -21.84
N ASP A 353 -14.33 -5.38 -21.67
CA ASP A 353 -13.94 -4.10 -21.03
C ASP A 353 -12.68 -3.50 -21.69
N ILE A 354 -12.59 -3.60 -23.01
CA ILE A 354 -11.51 -2.97 -23.78
C ILE A 354 -11.69 -1.46 -23.74
N LYS A 355 -10.71 -0.77 -23.16
CA LYS A 355 -10.64 0.70 -23.04
C LYS A 355 -9.20 1.13 -22.80
N PRO A 356 -8.83 2.40 -23.03
CA PRO A 356 -7.46 2.89 -22.87
C PRO A 356 -6.84 2.61 -21.50
N ALA A 357 -7.60 2.73 -20.41
CA ALA A 357 -7.15 2.45 -19.05
C ALA A 357 -6.73 0.97 -18.81
N ASN A 358 -7.24 0.04 -19.61
CA ASN A 358 -6.93 -1.39 -19.53
C ASN A 358 -5.86 -1.85 -20.54
N ILE A 359 -5.23 -0.91 -21.22
CA ILE A 359 -4.17 -1.18 -22.22
C ILE A 359 -2.94 -0.39 -21.82
N TYR A 360 -1.86 -1.10 -21.54
CA TYR A 360 -0.63 -0.53 -21.01
C TYR A 360 0.43 -0.50 -22.09
N ALA A 361 1.01 0.68 -22.36
CA ALA A 361 2.24 0.82 -23.14
C ALA A 361 3.42 0.77 -22.17
N CYS A 362 4.32 -0.19 -22.32
CA CYS A 362 5.40 -0.42 -21.40
C CYS A 362 6.74 -0.64 -22.12
N ARG A 363 7.82 -0.57 -21.34
CA ARG A 363 9.12 -1.09 -21.73
C ARG A 363 9.20 -2.57 -21.35
N TYR A 364 9.42 -3.42 -22.34
CA TYR A 364 9.57 -4.86 -22.14
C TYR A 364 10.96 -5.29 -22.60
N GLY A 365 11.85 -5.52 -21.65
CA GLY A 365 13.27 -5.70 -21.97
C GLY A 365 13.90 -4.48 -22.62
N LEU A 366 14.27 -4.61 -23.90
CA LEU A 366 14.81 -3.52 -24.73
C LEU A 366 13.77 -2.87 -25.66
N GLU A 367 12.55 -3.41 -25.70
CA GLU A 367 11.48 -2.91 -26.56
C GLU A 367 10.66 -1.84 -25.83
N PHE A 368 10.32 -0.77 -26.56
CA PHE A 368 9.46 0.32 -26.12
C PHE A 368 8.11 0.25 -26.85
N ASP A 369 7.09 0.89 -26.30
CA ASP A 369 5.71 0.76 -26.79
C ASP A 369 5.24 -0.69 -26.94
N PHE A 370 5.72 -1.54 -26.02
CA PHE A 370 5.22 -2.90 -25.91
C PHE A 370 3.86 -2.91 -25.21
N ILE A 371 2.83 -3.40 -25.91
CA ILE A 371 1.47 -3.33 -25.39
C ILE A 371 1.15 -4.56 -24.55
N LYS A 372 0.54 -4.30 -23.39
CA LYS A 372 -0.02 -5.30 -22.48
C LYS A 372 -1.50 -5.02 -22.25
N VAL A 373 -2.35 -5.99 -22.54
CA VAL A 373 -3.80 -5.95 -22.24
C VAL A 373 -4.02 -6.48 -20.82
N LEU A 374 -4.70 -5.69 -20.02
CA LEU A 374 -5.00 -5.96 -18.62
C LEU A 374 -6.47 -6.36 -18.44
N ASP A 375 -6.78 -7.01 -17.33
CA ASP A 375 -8.13 -7.18 -16.80
C ASP A 375 -9.14 -7.85 -17.77
N PHE A 376 -8.79 -8.99 -18.32
CA PHE A 376 -9.74 -9.82 -19.05
C PHE A 376 -10.93 -10.18 -18.15
N GLY A 377 -12.08 -9.60 -18.43
CA GLY A 377 -13.44 -9.89 -17.95
C GLY A 377 -13.71 -10.45 -16.56
N VAL A 378 -12.71 -10.49 -15.69
CA VAL A 378 -12.69 -11.21 -14.38
C VAL A 378 -13.89 -10.88 -13.46
N VAL A 379 -14.68 -9.85 -13.80
CA VAL A 379 -15.73 -9.34 -12.90
C VAL A 379 -17.06 -9.04 -13.60
N LYS A 380 -17.13 -9.04 -14.94
CA LYS A 380 -18.34 -8.61 -15.66
C LYS A 380 -19.02 -9.77 -16.41
N SER A 381 -20.09 -10.33 -15.86
CA SER A 381 -20.95 -11.26 -16.61
C SER A 381 -22.10 -10.53 -17.30
N SER A 382 -22.70 -11.18 -18.32
CA SER A 382 -23.93 -10.71 -18.97
C SER A 382 -25.09 -10.50 -17.99
N ASP A 383 -25.14 -11.28 -16.87
CA ASP A 383 -26.13 -11.11 -15.81
C ASP A 383 -25.89 -9.87 -14.96
N ASP A 384 -24.63 -9.46 -14.79
CA ASP A 384 -24.28 -8.24 -14.06
C ASP A 384 -24.61 -7.00 -14.90
N LEU A 385 -24.44 -7.04 -16.22
CA LEU A 385 -24.89 -5.96 -17.11
C LEU A 385 -26.40 -5.76 -17.03
N ALA A 386 -27.18 -6.84 -17.02
CA ALA A 386 -28.66 -6.78 -16.88
C ALA A 386 -29.09 -6.30 -15.48
N ARG A 387 -28.34 -6.62 -14.44
CA ARG A 387 -28.56 -6.09 -13.06
C ARG A 387 -28.12 -4.64 -12.94
N HIS A 388 -26.99 -4.25 -13.54
CA HIS A 388 -26.53 -2.86 -13.54
C HIS A 388 -27.49 -1.94 -14.30
N THR A 389 -28.14 -2.38 -15.36
CA THR A 389 -29.19 -1.61 -16.04
C THR A 389 -30.42 -1.39 -15.15
N LYS A 390 -30.70 -2.28 -14.19
CA LYS A 390 -31.76 -2.12 -13.19
C LYS A 390 -31.35 -1.34 -11.92
N LEU A 391 -30.04 -1.27 -11.60
CA LEU A 391 -29.51 -0.55 -10.44
C LEU A 391 -29.06 0.89 -10.73
N THR A 392 -29.11 1.33 -11.97
CA THR A 392 -28.69 2.68 -12.41
C THR A 392 -29.48 3.85 -11.85
N SER A 393 -30.51 3.60 -11.09
CA SER A 393 -31.31 4.68 -10.48
C SER A 393 -30.88 5.08 -9.05
N ALA A 394 -29.93 4.39 -8.39
CA ALA A 394 -29.62 4.64 -6.99
C ALA A 394 -28.13 4.79 -6.62
N TYR A 395 -27.16 4.20 -7.38
CA TYR A 395 -25.74 4.30 -7.05
C TYR A 395 -24.88 4.38 -8.31
N GLY A 396 -23.96 5.36 -8.35
CA GLY A 396 -23.14 5.77 -9.50
C GLY A 396 -22.53 4.62 -10.29
N ILE A 397 -22.81 4.58 -11.58
CA ILE A 397 -22.33 3.59 -12.55
C ILE A 397 -20.82 3.71 -12.68
N THR A 398 -20.11 2.66 -12.29
CA THR A 398 -18.66 2.53 -12.47
C THR A 398 -18.39 1.90 -13.85
N GLY A 399 -18.14 2.71 -14.86
CA GLY A 399 -17.74 2.30 -16.19
C GLY A 399 -17.80 3.48 -17.16
N THR A 400 -16.79 3.62 -18.03
CA THR A 400 -16.78 4.66 -19.05
C THR A 400 -17.65 4.20 -20.22
N PRO A 401 -18.84 4.75 -20.47
CA PRO A 401 -19.76 4.29 -21.52
C PRO A 401 -19.19 4.50 -22.93
N GLY A 402 -18.15 5.33 -23.04
CA GLY A 402 -17.55 5.75 -24.31
C GLY A 402 -16.88 4.66 -25.15
N PHE A 403 -16.73 3.44 -24.61
CA PHE A 403 -16.11 2.30 -25.30
C PHE A 403 -17.06 1.10 -25.41
N MET A 404 -18.31 1.24 -25.00
CA MET A 404 -19.28 0.14 -24.95
C MET A 404 -19.89 -0.13 -26.32
N ALA A 405 -19.93 -1.41 -26.69
CA ALA A 405 -20.54 -1.82 -27.96
C ALA A 405 -22.08 -1.67 -27.95
N PRO A 406 -22.74 -1.42 -29.12
CA PRO A 406 -24.19 -1.28 -29.23
C PRO A 406 -24.97 -2.45 -28.60
N GLU A 407 -24.57 -3.69 -28.88
CA GLU A 407 -25.19 -4.91 -28.35
C GLU A 407 -25.08 -4.99 -26.79
N MET A 408 -23.98 -4.52 -26.21
CA MET A 408 -23.84 -4.43 -24.76
C MET A 408 -24.79 -3.38 -24.15
N ALA A 409 -24.92 -2.23 -24.82
CA ALA A 409 -25.83 -1.17 -24.40
C ALA A 409 -27.31 -1.58 -24.46
N LEU A 410 -27.67 -2.45 -25.43
CA LEU A 410 -29.02 -2.97 -25.65
C LEU A 410 -29.33 -4.24 -24.85
N GLY A 411 -28.33 -4.82 -24.13
CA GLY A 411 -28.51 -6.05 -23.38
C GLY A 411 -28.73 -7.29 -24.22
N ILE A 412 -28.21 -7.30 -25.45
CA ILE A 412 -28.25 -8.43 -26.40
C ILE A 412 -27.03 -9.34 -26.11
N ASP A 413 -27.07 -10.58 -26.62
CA ASP A 413 -25.95 -11.51 -26.47
C ASP A 413 -24.65 -10.93 -27.02
N VAL A 414 -23.61 -10.99 -26.19
CA VAL A 414 -22.31 -10.36 -26.42
C VAL A 414 -21.28 -11.42 -26.78
N ASP A 415 -20.72 -11.31 -27.97
CA ASP A 415 -19.63 -12.15 -28.48
C ASP A 415 -18.33 -11.34 -28.71
N ALA A 416 -17.35 -11.94 -29.37
CA ALA A 416 -16.06 -11.30 -29.67
C ALA A 416 -16.19 -10.00 -30.49
N GLN A 417 -17.32 -9.78 -31.19
CA GLN A 417 -17.55 -8.57 -31.96
C GLN A 417 -17.71 -7.32 -31.10
N ALA A 418 -18.05 -7.47 -29.81
CA ALA A 418 -18.06 -6.35 -28.87
C ALA A 418 -16.65 -5.79 -28.62
N ASP A 419 -15.65 -6.68 -28.50
CA ASP A 419 -14.25 -6.25 -28.36
C ASP A 419 -13.75 -5.58 -29.65
N ILE A 420 -14.18 -6.03 -30.83
CA ILE A 420 -13.85 -5.40 -32.12
C ILE A 420 -14.38 -3.96 -32.19
N TYR A 421 -15.61 -3.73 -31.73
CA TYR A 421 -16.16 -2.37 -31.61
C TYR A 421 -15.34 -1.51 -30.67
N ALA A 422 -14.99 -2.04 -29.50
CA ALA A 422 -14.18 -1.34 -28.51
C ALA A 422 -12.75 -1.02 -29.02
N VAL A 423 -12.13 -1.92 -29.82
CA VAL A 423 -10.88 -1.63 -30.55
C VAL A 423 -11.05 -0.42 -31.49
N GLY A 424 -12.19 -0.31 -32.18
CA GLY A 424 -12.52 0.87 -32.97
C GLY A 424 -12.61 2.15 -32.12
N CYS A 425 -13.25 2.08 -30.96
CA CYS A 425 -13.34 3.21 -30.02
C CYS A 425 -11.95 3.62 -29.49
N VAL A 426 -11.09 2.64 -29.15
CA VAL A 426 -9.71 2.90 -28.73
C VAL A 426 -8.91 3.55 -29.85
N GLY A 427 -8.96 3.00 -31.07
CA GLY A 427 -8.28 3.59 -32.23
C GLY A 427 -8.72 5.03 -32.50
N TYR A 428 -10.02 5.29 -32.38
CA TYR A 428 -10.57 6.63 -32.50
C TYR A 428 -10.02 7.58 -31.43
N TRP A 429 -10.03 7.15 -30.17
CA TRP A 429 -9.47 7.91 -29.03
C TRP A 429 -7.98 8.22 -29.24
N LEU A 430 -7.19 7.24 -29.62
CA LEU A 430 -5.76 7.42 -29.85
C LEU A 430 -5.46 8.43 -30.96
N LEU A 431 -6.28 8.46 -32.03
CA LEU A 431 -6.10 9.37 -33.17
C LEU A 431 -6.59 10.79 -32.88
N THR A 432 -7.58 10.96 -32.01
CA THR A 432 -8.29 12.25 -31.86
C THR A 432 -8.17 12.86 -30.47
N GLY A 433 -7.83 12.09 -29.45
CA GLY A 433 -7.92 12.49 -28.04
C GLY A 433 -9.36 12.68 -27.57
N ARG A 434 -10.37 12.23 -28.35
CA ARG A 434 -11.79 12.41 -28.05
C ARG A 434 -12.56 11.11 -28.13
N LEU A 435 -13.63 11.00 -27.33
CA LEU A 435 -14.56 9.89 -27.46
C LEU A 435 -15.30 9.92 -28.80
N VAL A 436 -15.73 8.75 -29.26
CA VAL A 436 -16.56 8.63 -30.47
C VAL A 436 -17.84 9.43 -30.34
N PHE A 437 -18.46 9.38 -29.14
CA PHE A 437 -19.64 10.14 -28.74
C PHE A 437 -19.40 10.78 -27.37
N GLU A 438 -19.67 12.08 -27.28
CA GLU A 438 -19.55 12.91 -26.08
C GLU A 438 -20.93 13.49 -25.80
N GLU A 439 -21.70 12.83 -24.94
CA GLU A 439 -23.06 13.23 -24.57
C GLU A 439 -23.12 13.60 -23.09
N GLU A 440 -24.10 14.41 -22.69
CA GLU A 440 -24.18 14.94 -21.32
C GLU A 440 -24.48 13.87 -20.24
N THR A 441 -25.11 12.77 -20.62
CA THR A 441 -25.49 11.72 -19.68
C THR A 441 -24.99 10.36 -20.13
N PHE A 442 -24.77 9.48 -19.15
CA PHE A 442 -24.41 8.08 -19.41
C PHE A 442 -25.37 7.39 -20.38
N MET A 443 -26.68 7.55 -20.18
CA MET A 443 -27.70 6.93 -21.05
C MET A 443 -27.70 7.54 -22.45
N ALA A 444 -27.48 8.85 -22.57
CA ALA A 444 -27.36 9.48 -23.88
C ALA A 444 -26.15 8.96 -24.66
N THR A 445 -25.01 8.74 -23.98
CA THR A 445 -23.82 8.13 -24.58
C THR A 445 -24.10 6.70 -25.05
N LEU A 446 -24.77 5.88 -24.24
CA LEU A 446 -25.17 4.52 -24.64
C LEU A 446 -26.10 4.53 -25.87
N MET A 447 -27.10 5.41 -25.88
CA MET A 447 -28.03 5.56 -27.01
C MET A 447 -27.31 6.07 -28.26
N ALA A 448 -26.29 6.92 -28.11
CA ALA A 448 -25.45 7.35 -29.22
C ALA A 448 -24.63 6.19 -29.80
N HIS A 449 -24.04 5.34 -28.95
CA HIS A 449 -23.37 4.12 -29.39
C HIS A 449 -24.31 3.18 -30.14
N ALA A 450 -25.55 3.07 -29.69
CA ALA A 450 -26.54 2.22 -30.36
C ALA A 450 -27.00 2.75 -31.73
N ASN A 451 -27.25 4.07 -31.84
CA ASN A 451 -28.03 4.61 -32.96
C ASN A 451 -27.34 5.71 -33.80
N LYS A 452 -26.34 6.45 -33.20
CA LYS A 452 -25.75 7.63 -33.86
C LYS A 452 -24.58 7.22 -34.75
N ALA A 453 -24.50 7.76 -35.97
CA ALA A 453 -23.35 7.54 -36.84
C ALA A 453 -22.12 8.26 -36.29
N PRO A 454 -20.92 7.62 -36.20
CA PRO A 454 -19.70 8.27 -35.78
C PRO A 454 -19.20 9.28 -36.81
N ILE A 455 -18.63 10.39 -36.33
CA ILE A 455 -17.95 11.36 -37.19
C ILE A 455 -16.56 10.78 -37.52
N PRO A 456 -16.10 10.83 -38.78
CA PRO A 456 -14.76 10.34 -39.11
C PRO A 456 -13.66 11.03 -38.29
N PRO A 457 -12.64 10.30 -37.83
CA PRO A 457 -11.55 10.84 -37.05
C PRO A 457 -10.87 12.04 -37.68
N SER A 458 -10.63 12.05 -38.98
CA SER A 458 -10.00 13.14 -39.74
C SER A 458 -10.74 14.49 -39.64
N ARG A 459 -12.04 14.48 -39.24
CA ARG A 459 -12.79 15.70 -38.98
C ARG A 459 -12.70 16.21 -37.53
N ARG A 460 -11.97 15.50 -36.68
CA ARG A 460 -11.88 15.83 -35.25
C ARG A 460 -10.45 16.03 -34.76
N THR A 461 -9.46 15.88 -35.61
CA THR A 461 -8.05 16.12 -35.32
C THR A 461 -7.39 16.88 -36.48
N GLU A 462 -6.30 17.58 -36.17
CA GLU A 462 -5.44 18.24 -37.17
C GLU A 462 -4.37 17.29 -37.72
N ILE A 463 -4.20 16.11 -37.11
CA ILE A 463 -3.25 15.09 -37.56
C ILE A 463 -3.75 14.49 -38.87
N GLU A 464 -2.89 14.41 -39.90
CA GLU A 464 -3.22 13.77 -41.16
C GLU A 464 -3.31 12.26 -40.95
N ILE A 465 -4.54 11.71 -41.06
CA ILE A 465 -4.80 10.29 -40.86
C ILE A 465 -4.84 9.60 -42.23
N PRO A 466 -4.02 8.53 -42.43
CA PRO A 466 -4.09 7.73 -43.65
C PRO A 466 -5.51 7.16 -43.89
N PRO A 467 -6.09 7.31 -45.10
CA PRO A 467 -7.47 6.89 -45.37
C PRO A 467 -7.77 5.43 -45.04
N GLN A 468 -6.78 4.54 -45.24
CA GLN A 468 -6.92 3.12 -44.92
C GLN A 468 -7.08 2.86 -43.43
N LEU A 469 -6.37 3.62 -42.55
CA LEU A 469 -6.49 3.50 -41.11
C LEU A 469 -7.82 4.08 -40.63
N GLU A 470 -8.25 5.22 -41.18
CA GLU A 470 -9.56 5.79 -40.88
C GLU A 470 -10.68 4.81 -41.26
N GLU A 471 -10.64 4.26 -42.47
CA GLU A 471 -11.63 3.28 -42.95
C GLU A 471 -11.68 2.06 -42.01
N LEU A 472 -10.53 1.55 -41.57
CA LEU A 472 -10.46 0.40 -40.65
C LEU A 472 -11.12 0.72 -39.31
N VAL A 473 -10.81 1.87 -38.70
CA VAL A 473 -11.42 2.31 -37.45
C VAL A 473 -12.92 2.49 -37.59
N MET A 474 -13.37 3.11 -38.69
CA MET A 474 -14.80 3.31 -38.99
C MET A 474 -15.52 1.99 -39.28
N CYS A 475 -14.84 1.01 -39.85
CA CYS A 475 -15.37 -0.33 -40.05
C CYS A 475 -15.62 -1.06 -38.73
N CYS A 476 -14.68 -0.94 -37.75
CA CYS A 476 -14.88 -1.48 -36.41
C CYS A 476 -16.08 -0.84 -35.68
N LEU A 477 -16.39 0.42 -35.96
CA LEU A 477 -17.48 1.19 -35.34
C LEU A 477 -18.85 0.97 -35.97
N LYS A 478 -19.01 0.01 -36.90
CA LYS A 478 -20.30 -0.36 -37.45
C LYS A 478 -21.24 -0.86 -36.36
N LYS A 479 -22.52 -0.45 -36.44
CA LYS A 479 -23.52 -0.80 -35.41
C LYS A 479 -23.87 -2.29 -35.49
N GLU A 480 -24.07 -2.81 -36.68
CA GLU A 480 -24.31 -4.22 -36.92
C GLU A 480 -23.01 -5.02 -36.71
N PRO A 481 -22.95 -5.99 -35.77
CA PRO A 481 -21.74 -6.77 -35.50
C PRO A 481 -21.16 -7.48 -36.73
N ARG A 482 -22.03 -8.04 -37.59
CA ARG A 482 -21.64 -8.75 -38.82
C ARG A 482 -21.02 -7.85 -39.89
N ALA A 483 -21.22 -6.53 -39.79
CA ALA A 483 -20.63 -5.56 -40.71
C ALA A 483 -19.23 -5.07 -40.26
N ARG A 484 -18.76 -5.48 -39.08
CA ARG A 484 -17.42 -5.24 -38.56
C ARG A 484 -16.43 -6.24 -39.16
N PRO A 485 -15.11 -6.02 -39.01
CA PRO A 485 -14.10 -7.05 -39.29
C PRO A 485 -14.45 -8.37 -38.57
N SER A 486 -14.22 -9.50 -39.25
CA SER A 486 -14.60 -10.83 -38.77
C SER A 486 -13.95 -11.24 -37.43
N GLY A 487 -12.86 -10.55 -37.02
CA GLY A 487 -12.16 -10.74 -35.75
C GLY A 487 -10.88 -9.92 -35.69
N ALA A 488 -10.23 -9.98 -34.56
CA ALA A 488 -8.99 -9.24 -34.28
C ALA A 488 -7.86 -9.58 -35.28
N GLY A 489 -7.76 -10.84 -35.71
CA GLY A 489 -6.78 -11.26 -36.71
C GLY A 489 -6.97 -10.60 -38.07
N GLU A 490 -8.23 -10.27 -38.48
CA GLU A 490 -8.48 -9.51 -39.69
C GLU A 490 -7.96 -8.07 -39.58
N ILE A 491 -8.20 -7.40 -38.45
CA ILE A 491 -7.71 -6.05 -38.19
C ILE A 491 -6.18 -6.04 -38.32
N ARG A 492 -5.51 -6.99 -37.66
CA ARG A 492 -4.05 -7.12 -37.70
C ARG A 492 -3.50 -7.34 -39.10
N ARG A 493 -4.14 -8.21 -39.92
CA ARG A 493 -3.75 -8.43 -41.30
C ARG A 493 -3.89 -7.16 -42.15
N ARG A 494 -5.01 -6.42 -42.02
CA ARG A 494 -5.20 -5.14 -42.73
C ARG A 494 -4.13 -4.12 -42.34
N ILE A 495 -3.83 -3.95 -41.04
CA ILE A 495 -2.78 -3.06 -40.57
C ILE A 495 -1.41 -3.44 -41.18
N SER A 496 -1.08 -4.73 -41.20
CA SER A 496 0.16 -5.22 -41.80
C SER A 496 0.21 -4.94 -43.32
N GLN A 497 -0.90 -5.11 -44.04
CA GLN A 497 -0.98 -4.80 -45.45
C GLN A 497 -0.78 -3.31 -45.78
N TYR A 498 -1.14 -2.44 -44.85
CA TYR A 498 -0.94 -0.99 -45.01
C TYR A 498 0.51 -0.56 -44.77
N GLY A 499 1.33 -1.40 -44.14
CA GLY A 499 2.72 -1.11 -43.79
C GLY A 499 2.91 0.04 -42.76
N LEU A 500 1.82 0.52 -42.15
CA LEU A 500 1.84 1.66 -41.24
C LEU A 500 2.52 1.32 -39.90
N ALA A 501 2.27 0.12 -39.38
CA ALA A 501 2.82 -0.30 -38.09
C ALA A 501 4.35 -0.40 -38.13
N ASP A 502 4.93 -0.80 -39.28
CA ASP A 502 6.36 -0.95 -39.47
C ASP A 502 7.09 0.43 -39.55
N SER A 503 6.34 1.50 -39.83
CA SER A 503 6.85 2.87 -39.88
C SER A 503 7.06 3.46 -38.46
N TRP A 504 6.46 2.88 -37.43
CA TRP A 504 6.78 3.15 -36.03
C TRP A 504 7.94 2.26 -35.56
N THR A 505 9.17 2.68 -35.92
CA THR A 505 10.36 1.87 -35.64
C THR A 505 10.75 1.86 -34.15
N PRO A 506 11.49 0.83 -33.68
CA PRO A 506 12.02 0.78 -32.31
C PRO A 506 12.78 2.05 -31.91
N GLU A 507 13.55 2.64 -32.84
CA GLU A 507 14.33 3.85 -32.58
C GLU A 507 13.43 5.08 -32.36
N ARG A 508 12.30 5.19 -33.09
CA ARG A 508 11.29 6.24 -32.87
C ARG A 508 10.65 6.09 -31.50
N ALA A 509 10.30 4.88 -31.13
CA ALA A 509 9.72 4.56 -29.84
C ALA A 509 10.72 4.89 -28.72
N GLU A 510 11.96 4.41 -28.80
CA GLU A 510 13.04 4.70 -27.82
C GLU A 510 13.27 6.20 -27.64
N LYS A 511 13.36 6.94 -28.77
CA LYS A 511 13.52 8.40 -28.75
C LYS A 511 12.38 9.09 -28.02
N TRP A 512 11.14 8.70 -28.31
CA TRP A 512 9.96 9.26 -27.65
C TRP A 512 9.97 8.97 -26.14
N TRP A 513 10.26 7.74 -25.73
CA TRP A 513 10.32 7.32 -24.33
C TRP A 513 11.46 8.00 -23.56
N THR A 514 12.61 8.16 -24.18
CA THR A 514 13.77 8.86 -23.59
C THR A 514 13.47 10.35 -23.35
N LEU A 515 12.76 10.99 -24.28
CA LEU A 515 12.38 12.39 -24.19
C LEU A 515 11.32 12.62 -23.11
N HIS A 516 10.24 11.82 -23.10
CA HIS A 516 9.07 12.06 -22.28
C HIS A 516 9.10 11.36 -20.91
N LYS A 517 9.86 10.27 -20.77
CA LYS A 517 10.04 9.47 -19.55
C LYS A 517 8.70 9.19 -18.84
N PRO A 518 7.71 8.60 -19.51
CA PRO A 518 6.36 8.47 -19.00
C PRO A 518 6.28 7.70 -17.67
N GLU A 519 7.15 6.71 -17.46
CA GLU A 519 7.26 5.91 -16.23
C GLU A 519 7.55 6.75 -14.97
N LYS A 520 8.28 7.86 -15.10
CA LYS A 520 8.65 8.75 -13.97
C LYS A 520 7.58 9.78 -13.65
N ASN A 521 6.61 9.91 -14.54
CA ASN A 521 5.59 10.94 -14.45
C ASN A 521 4.23 10.41 -13.94
N VAL A 522 4.12 9.12 -13.64
CA VAL A 522 2.99 8.57 -12.89
C VAL A 522 3.17 9.01 -11.43
N ALA A 523 2.92 10.30 -11.18
CA ALA A 523 2.79 10.83 -9.83
C ALA A 523 1.57 10.19 -9.16
N ALA A 524 1.65 10.00 -7.85
CA ALA A 524 0.54 9.56 -7.03
C ALA A 524 -0.77 10.28 -7.42
N PRO A 525 -1.91 9.58 -7.40
CA PRO A 525 -3.19 10.17 -7.77
C PRO A 525 -3.37 11.47 -6.98
N ALA A 526 -3.67 12.55 -7.69
CA ALA A 526 -4.01 13.83 -7.08
C ALA A 526 -5.07 13.55 -6.02
N SER A 527 -4.76 13.89 -4.78
CA SER A 527 -5.72 13.84 -3.70
C SER A 527 -6.92 14.68 -4.15
N THR A 528 -8.02 13.99 -4.42
CA THR A 528 -9.32 14.66 -4.63
C THR A 528 -9.52 15.51 -3.39
N SER A 529 -9.39 16.82 -3.54
CA SER A 529 -9.75 17.78 -2.52
C SER A 529 -11.23 17.52 -2.23
N VAL A 530 -11.49 16.92 -1.07
CA VAL A 530 -12.82 16.89 -0.49
C VAL A 530 -13.19 18.35 -0.32
N ALA A 531 -14.11 18.84 -1.17
CA ALA A 531 -14.72 20.13 -0.97
C ALA A 531 -15.39 20.07 0.40
N GLU A 532 -14.88 20.86 1.34
CA GLU A 532 -15.56 21.12 2.60
C GLU A 532 -16.96 21.65 2.30
N PRO A 533 -18.01 21.12 2.92
CA PRO A 533 -19.34 21.69 2.78
C PRO A 533 -19.32 23.09 3.41
N VAL A 534 -19.52 24.09 2.59
CA VAL A 534 -19.78 25.46 3.02
C VAL A 534 -21.07 25.43 3.85
N LEU A 535 -20.92 25.48 5.17
CA LEU A 535 -22.00 25.77 6.08
C LEU A 535 -22.46 27.22 5.81
N GLN A 536 -23.51 27.37 5.02
CA GLN A 536 -24.26 28.64 4.96
C GLN A 536 -24.97 28.83 6.29
N ASN A 537 -24.43 29.72 7.10
CA ASN A 537 -25.12 30.34 8.21
C ASN A 537 -26.25 31.23 7.63
N ASN A 538 -27.48 30.78 7.67
CA ASN A 538 -28.64 31.64 7.60
C ASN A 538 -29.08 31.95 9.04
N ALA A 539 -28.55 33.04 9.58
CA ALA A 539 -29.21 33.82 10.62
C ALA A 539 -29.96 34.91 9.89
N GLU A 540 -31.33 34.89 9.98
CA GLU A 540 -32.15 36.07 10.12
C GLU A 540 -33.64 35.72 9.98
N TYR A 541 -34.36 36.15 11.03
CA TYR A 541 -35.79 36.24 11.32
C TYR A 541 -36.49 34.98 11.81
#